data_4c1f19043903ee8c562f829a142feb18
#
_entry.id   4c1f19043903ee8c562f829a142feb18
#
_cell.length_a   1.000
_cell.length_b   1.000
_cell.length_c   1.000
_cell.angle_alpha   90.00
_cell.angle_beta   90.00
_cell.angle_gamma   90.00
#
_symmetry.space_group_name_H-M   'P 1'
#
loop_
_entity.id
_entity.type
_entity.pdbx_description
1 polymer ?
#
loop_
_entity_poly.entity_id
_entity_poly.type
_entity_poly.pdbx_seq_one_letter_code
_entity_poly.pdbx_strand_id
1 'polypeptide(L)'
;VLAVERDETTAALATVNLMTFEDVEVRCADALAVDLEAEGVDAVFADPARRRAGRRIADPEGWSPPLGSVLALRERVDAVGVKVAPGIDHEILPSDSHVQWVSVAGDVVEAAIWCGPLAPEGPGRSALVLRPDPHRDGEVRTHLLVDPACSDPSSPPAQLEPIAAPSDLGAYLHEPDGAAIRAGLVAELARRTGAAPVARRIAYLTGDGLPPPVLAPFMRSWRVKEVLPLHLKALRARVRERGIGRLEIRKRGVDVSPDALRLAVRPRGQAGESWVLTRLGERAGGAKGAVIVVEPAEAGPEREPDPAPAADPSPADSRL
;
A
#
# COMPACT_ATOMS: atom_id res chain seq x y z
N VAL A 1 -30.33 -2.08 -5.53
CA VAL A 1 -29.11 -1.64 -6.25
C VAL A 1 -29.36 -1.69 -7.74
N LEU A 2 -28.98 -0.63 -8.48
CA LEU A 2 -28.99 -0.62 -9.94
C LEU A 2 -27.55 -0.84 -10.45
N ALA A 3 -27.30 -1.99 -11.06
CA ALA A 3 -26.04 -2.31 -11.71
C ALA A 3 -26.12 -1.96 -13.21
N VAL A 4 -25.24 -1.10 -13.69
CA VAL A 4 -25.27 -0.61 -15.08
C VAL A 4 -24.00 -1.05 -15.80
N GLU A 5 -24.18 -1.75 -16.92
CA GLU A 5 -23.09 -2.22 -17.78
C GLU A 5 -23.43 -1.93 -19.24
N ARG A 6 -22.47 -1.40 -20.00
CA ARG A 6 -22.68 -1.00 -21.39
C ARG A 6 -22.52 -2.15 -22.40
N ASP A 7 -21.68 -3.11 -22.09
CA ASP A 7 -21.45 -4.27 -22.95
C ASP A 7 -22.56 -5.30 -22.74
N GLU A 8 -23.28 -5.66 -23.80
CA GLU A 8 -24.43 -6.58 -23.75
C GLU A 8 -24.07 -7.95 -23.18
N THR A 9 -22.88 -8.48 -23.54
CA THR A 9 -22.44 -9.79 -23.07
C THR A 9 -22.11 -9.74 -21.58
N THR A 10 -21.41 -8.69 -21.15
CA THR A 10 -21.06 -8.49 -19.74
C THR A 10 -22.30 -8.23 -18.90
N ALA A 11 -23.27 -7.45 -19.38
CA ALA A 11 -24.55 -7.22 -18.72
C ALA A 11 -25.35 -8.53 -18.54
N ALA A 12 -25.39 -9.38 -19.56
CA ALA A 12 -26.04 -10.68 -19.47
C ALA A 12 -25.37 -11.58 -18.42
N LEU A 13 -24.03 -11.61 -18.37
CA LEU A 13 -23.29 -12.36 -17.36
C LEU A 13 -23.52 -11.78 -15.95
N ALA A 14 -23.54 -10.45 -15.80
CA ALA A 14 -23.85 -9.80 -14.54
C ALA A 14 -25.27 -10.16 -14.06
N THR A 15 -26.27 -10.20 -14.96
CA THR A 15 -27.61 -10.62 -14.63
C THR A 15 -27.63 -12.03 -14.05
N VAL A 16 -26.93 -12.98 -14.66
CA VAL A 16 -26.84 -14.37 -14.15
C VAL A 16 -26.14 -14.43 -12.79
N ASN A 17 -25.04 -13.70 -12.62
CA ASN A 17 -24.25 -13.71 -11.38
C ASN A 17 -25.00 -13.06 -10.21
N LEU A 18 -25.85 -12.06 -10.49
CA LEU A 18 -26.56 -11.29 -9.48
C LEU A 18 -27.99 -11.77 -9.24
N MET A 19 -28.47 -12.77 -10.00
CA MET A 19 -29.86 -13.27 -9.90
C MET A 19 -30.25 -13.83 -8.53
N THR A 20 -29.27 -14.13 -7.68
CA THR A 20 -29.52 -14.60 -6.30
C THR A 20 -29.79 -13.46 -5.31
N PHE A 21 -29.59 -12.21 -5.72
CA PHE A 21 -29.84 -11.02 -4.90
C PHE A 21 -31.17 -10.38 -5.32
N GLU A 22 -32.17 -10.38 -4.43
CA GLU A 22 -33.53 -9.93 -4.73
C GLU A 22 -33.65 -8.42 -5.05
N ASP A 23 -32.75 -7.61 -4.46
CA ASP A 23 -32.76 -6.15 -4.59
C ASP A 23 -31.76 -5.61 -5.62
N VAL A 24 -31.37 -6.40 -6.63
CA VAL A 24 -30.43 -5.98 -7.68
C VAL A 24 -31.09 -6.04 -9.04
N GLU A 25 -31.18 -4.89 -9.71
CA GLU A 25 -31.53 -4.77 -11.14
C GLU A 25 -30.24 -4.61 -11.96
N VAL A 26 -30.11 -5.36 -13.05
CA VAL A 26 -29.02 -5.18 -14.03
C VAL A 26 -29.58 -4.53 -15.28
N ARG A 27 -28.99 -3.41 -15.70
CA ARG A 27 -29.40 -2.66 -16.89
C ARG A 27 -28.25 -2.56 -17.89
N CYS A 28 -28.52 -2.98 -19.14
CA CYS A 28 -27.59 -2.77 -20.25
C CYS A 28 -27.76 -1.32 -20.76
N ALA A 29 -26.89 -0.41 -20.32
CA ALA A 29 -26.96 1.01 -20.67
C ALA A 29 -25.61 1.71 -20.46
N ASP A 30 -25.49 2.95 -20.95
CA ASP A 30 -24.40 3.84 -20.56
C ASP A 30 -24.68 4.41 -19.16
N ALA A 31 -23.80 4.16 -18.21
CA ALA A 31 -23.94 4.61 -16.83
C ALA A 31 -24.04 6.15 -16.70
N LEU A 32 -23.39 6.90 -17.60
CA LEU A 32 -23.44 8.36 -17.60
C LEU A 32 -24.77 8.91 -18.14
N ALA A 33 -25.55 8.09 -18.86
CA ALA A 33 -26.86 8.46 -19.39
C ALA A 33 -28.04 8.14 -18.44
N VAL A 34 -27.77 7.47 -17.30
CA VAL A 34 -28.82 7.15 -16.33
C VAL A 34 -29.30 8.41 -15.63
N ASP A 35 -30.59 8.56 -15.52
CA ASP A 35 -31.23 9.61 -14.72
C ASP A 35 -31.24 9.22 -13.24
N LEU A 36 -30.19 9.65 -12.50
CA LEU A 36 -29.96 9.26 -11.11
C LEU A 36 -31.11 9.73 -10.18
N GLU A 37 -31.70 10.88 -10.47
CA GLU A 37 -32.82 11.43 -9.67
C GLU A 37 -34.10 10.62 -9.90
N ALA A 38 -34.43 10.33 -11.14
CA ALA A 38 -35.61 9.52 -11.48
C ALA A 38 -35.52 8.09 -10.95
N GLU A 39 -34.28 7.53 -10.85
CA GLU A 39 -34.04 6.21 -10.30
C GLU A 39 -33.92 6.22 -8.76
N GLY A 40 -33.97 7.38 -8.11
CA GLY A 40 -33.84 7.51 -6.66
C GLY A 40 -32.47 7.08 -6.14
N VAL A 41 -31.42 7.31 -6.93
CA VAL A 41 -30.02 6.94 -6.57
C VAL A 41 -29.45 7.95 -5.59
N ASP A 42 -29.01 7.49 -4.42
CA ASP A 42 -28.38 8.28 -3.36
C ASP A 42 -26.84 8.12 -3.30
N ALA A 43 -26.31 7.10 -3.96
CA ALA A 43 -24.86 6.87 -4.06
C ALA A 43 -24.47 6.20 -5.37
N VAL A 44 -23.29 6.51 -5.87
CA VAL A 44 -22.68 5.88 -7.06
C VAL A 44 -21.36 5.26 -6.70
N PHE A 45 -21.14 4.00 -7.13
CA PHE A 45 -19.82 3.38 -7.14
C PHE A 45 -19.46 2.96 -8.56
N ALA A 46 -18.29 3.37 -9.04
CA ALA A 46 -17.81 3.07 -10.38
C ALA A 46 -16.47 2.32 -10.37
N ASP A 47 -16.35 1.31 -11.24
CA ASP A 47 -15.09 0.63 -11.58
C ASP A 47 -14.79 0.80 -13.08
N PRO A 48 -14.27 1.96 -13.51
CA PRO A 48 -14.04 2.24 -14.91
C PRO A 48 -13.10 1.23 -15.57
N ALA A 49 -13.41 0.78 -16.79
CA ALA A 49 -12.56 -0.12 -17.53
C ALA A 49 -11.24 0.57 -17.93
N ARG A 50 -10.12 0.05 -17.46
CA ARG A 50 -8.76 0.59 -17.62
C ARG A 50 -7.95 -0.12 -18.71
N ARG A 51 -8.60 -0.94 -19.53
CA ARG A 51 -7.96 -1.68 -20.63
C ARG A 51 -8.75 -1.51 -21.92
N ARG A 52 -8.04 -1.35 -23.03
CA ARG A 52 -8.63 -1.36 -24.36
C ARG A 52 -7.80 -2.28 -25.26
N ALA A 53 -8.45 -3.23 -25.91
CA ALA A 53 -7.78 -4.26 -26.72
C ALA A 53 -6.60 -4.95 -25.99
N GLY A 54 -6.79 -5.31 -24.70
CA GLY A 54 -5.77 -5.96 -23.88
C GLY A 54 -4.66 -5.06 -23.32
N ARG A 55 -4.56 -3.81 -23.78
CA ARG A 55 -3.54 -2.85 -23.32
C ARG A 55 -4.07 -1.99 -22.18
N ARG A 56 -3.25 -1.79 -21.16
CA ARG A 56 -3.56 -0.88 -20.03
C ARG A 56 -3.52 0.58 -20.49
N ILE A 57 -4.54 1.35 -20.12
CA ILE A 57 -4.63 2.78 -20.36
C ILE A 57 -4.10 3.47 -19.11
N ALA A 58 -3.03 4.26 -19.27
CA ALA A 58 -2.39 4.96 -18.15
C ALA A 58 -3.16 6.24 -17.77
N ASP A 59 -3.62 6.99 -18.79
CA ASP A 59 -4.37 8.22 -18.60
C ASP A 59 -5.81 7.90 -18.13
N PRO A 60 -6.24 8.37 -16.95
CA PRO A 60 -7.59 8.15 -16.42
C PRO A 60 -8.70 8.75 -17.29
N GLU A 61 -8.41 9.77 -18.08
CA GLU A 61 -9.39 10.33 -19.02
C GLU A 61 -9.61 9.43 -20.26
N GLY A 62 -8.74 8.49 -20.49
CA GLY A 62 -8.91 7.43 -21.50
C GLY A 62 -9.67 6.19 -21.01
N TRP A 63 -10.08 6.12 -19.74
CA TRP A 63 -10.84 4.99 -19.19
C TRP A 63 -12.28 5.00 -19.68
N SER A 64 -13.03 3.96 -19.40
CA SER A 64 -14.44 3.88 -19.79
C SER A 64 -15.31 3.51 -18.57
N PRO A 65 -16.11 4.48 -18.07
CA PRO A 65 -16.12 5.90 -18.42
C PRO A 65 -14.83 6.65 -17.97
N PRO A 66 -14.57 7.86 -18.53
CA PRO A 66 -13.47 8.72 -18.09
C PRO A 66 -13.60 9.10 -16.60
N LEU A 67 -12.48 9.21 -15.88
CA LEU A 67 -12.49 9.54 -14.45
C LEU A 67 -13.19 10.87 -14.18
N GLY A 68 -12.88 11.92 -14.95
CA GLY A 68 -13.51 13.22 -14.82
C GLY A 68 -15.03 13.16 -14.99
N SER A 69 -15.52 12.34 -15.93
CA SER A 69 -16.98 12.16 -16.13
C SER A 69 -17.66 11.45 -14.96
N VAL A 70 -16.97 10.48 -14.33
CA VAL A 70 -17.49 9.82 -13.12
C VAL A 70 -17.53 10.79 -11.94
N LEU A 71 -16.46 11.56 -11.75
CA LEU A 71 -16.38 12.55 -10.68
C LEU A 71 -17.40 13.69 -10.85
N ALA A 72 -17.77 14.05 -12.08
CA ALA A 72 -18.81 15.02 -12.36
C ALA A 72 -20.21 14.56 -11.91
N LEU A 73 -20.44 13.27 -11.66
CA LEU A 73 -21.70 12.78 -11.07
C LEU A 73 -21.94 13.36 -9.67
N ARG A 74 -20.91 13.88 -9.00
CA ARG A 74 -21.04 14.61 -7.73
C ARG A 74 -21.91 15.86 -7.79
N GLU A 75 -22.12 16.41 -8.98
CA GLU A 75 -23.09 17.49 -9.19
C GLU A 75 -24.56 17.04 -9.06
N ARG A 76 -24.80 15.73 -9.09
CA ARG A 76 -26.14 15.12 -9.04
C ARG A 76 -26.36 14.26 -7.80
N VAL A 77 -25.27 13.65 -7.26
CA VAL A 77 -25.29 12.76 -6.10
C VAL A 77 -24.02 13.02 -5.27
N ASP A 78 -24.16 13.37 -4.00
CA ASP A 78 -23.02 13.72 -3.13
C ASP A 78 -22.09 12.52 -2.87
N ALA A 79 -22.65 11.31 -2.80
CA ALA A 79 -21.95 10.09 -2.45
C ALA A 79 -21.40 9.40 -3.70
N VAL A 80 -20.15 9.65 -4.06
CA VAL A 80 -19.50 9.03 -5.23
C VAL A 80 -18.22 8.30 -4.81
N GLY A 81 -18.16 6.99 -5.10
CA GLY A 81 -16.99 6.15 -4.96
C GLY A 81 -16.43 5.71 -6.32
N VAL A 82 -15.12 5.75 -6.49
CA VAL A 82 -14.48 5.34 -7.75
C VAL A 82 -13.28 4.47 -7.49
N LYS A 83 -13.30 3.26 -8.03
CA LYS A 83 -12.11 2.40 -8.05
C LYS A 83 -11.12 2.88 -9.10
N VAL A 84 -9.88 3.09 -8.69
CA VAL A 84 -8.83 3.60 -9.56
C VAL A 84 -7.58 2.71 -9.54
N ALA A 85 -6.65 2.99 -10.46
CA ALA A 85 -5.38 2.28 -10.46
C ALA A 85 -4.56 2.66 -9.22
N PRO A 86 -3.87 1.71 -8.54
CA PRO A 86 -3.03 2.07 -7.39
C PRO A 86 -1.83 2.96 -7.74
N GLY A 87 -1.53 3.13 -9.01
CA GLY A 87 -0.50 4.06 -9.49
C GLY A 87 -1.05 5.39 -9.99
N ILE A 88 -2.27 5.77 -9.57
CA ILE A 88 -2.85 7.07 -9.90
C ILE A 88 -1.95 8.19 -9.37
N ASP A 89 -1.84 9.26 -10.14
CA ASP A 89 -1.10 10.45 -9.72
C ASP A 89 -1.90 11.20 -8.66
N HIS A 90 -1.21 11.63 -7.59
CA HIS A 90 -1.87 12.38 -6.54
C HIS A 90 -2.38 13.74 -7.03
N GLU A 91 -1.67 14.38 -7.95
CA GLU A 91 -2.00 15.73 -8.44
C GLU A 91 -3.40 15.82 -9.10
N ILE A 92 -3.95 14.69 -9.56
CA ILE A 92 -5.27 14.66 -10.21
C ILE A 92 -6.40 14.25 -9.27
N LEU A 93 -6.10 13.96 -7.99
CA LEU A 93 -7.10 13.58 -7.01
C LEU A 93 -7.94 14.79 -6.58
N PRO A 94 -9.27 14.64 -6.39
CA PRO A 94 -10.08 15.73 -5.83
C PRO A 94 -9.62 16.11 -4.42
N SER A 95 -9.32 17.37 -4.17
CA SER A 95 -8.78 17.85 -2.89
C SER A 95 -9.69 17.63 -1.69
N ASP A 96 -10.99 17.48 -1.94
CA ASP A 96 -12.06 17.29 -0.97
C ASP A 96 -12.47 15.80 -0.82
N SER A 97 -11.71 14.87 -1.40
CA SER A 97 -11.97 13.44 -1.33
C SER A 97 -11.08 12.73 -0.30
N HIS A 98 -11.48 11.53 0.11
CA HIS A 98 -10.59 10.58 0.78
C HIS A 98 -10.12 9.52 -0.21
N VAL A 99 -8.81 9.29 -0.29
CA VAL A 99 -8.29 8.27 -1.19
C VAL A 99 -7.59 7.17 -0.41
N GLN A 100 -8.06 5.94 -0.63
CA GLN A 100 -7.60 4.76 0.09
C GLN A 100 -6.88 3.80 -0.85
N TRP A 101 -5.64 3.44 -0.53
CA TRP A 101 -4.90 2.37 -1.20
C TRP A 101 -5.01 1.07 -0.43
N VAL A 102 -5.27 -0.02 -1.15
CA VAL A 102 -5.53 -1.34 -0.56
C VAL A 102 -4.42 -2.31 -0.93
N SER A 103 -3.87 -3.00 0.05
CA SER A 103 -3.00 -4.17 -0.17
C SER A 103 -3.57 -5.42 0.48
N VAL A 104 -3.39 -6.55 -0.20
CA VAL A 104 -3.79 -7.88 0.27
C VAL A 104 -2.54 -8.76 0.30
N ALA A 105 -2.21 -9.30 1.46
CA ALA A 105 -1.05 -10.16 1.68
C ALA A 105 0.29 -9.56 1.19
N GLY A 106 0.37 -8.21 1.11
CA GLY A 106 1.58 -7.48 0.69
C GLY A 106 1.56 -6.99 -0.76
N ASP A 107 0.57 -7.38 -1.56
CA ASP A 107 0.39 -6.90 -2.93
C ASP A 107 -0.64 -5.77 -2.97
N VAL A 108 -0.29 -4.65 -3.58
CA VAL A 108 -1.23 -3.53 -3.78
C VAL A 108 -2.19 -3.90 -4.90
N VAL A 109 -3.46 -3.99 -4.56
CA VAL A 109 -4.51 -4.47 -5.49
C VAL A 109 -5.25 -3.33 -6.16
N GLU A 110 -5.58 -2.26 -5.42
CA GLU A 110 -6.36 -1.13 -5.92
C GLU A 110 -6.15 0.14 -5.11
N ALA A 111 -6.73 1.22 -5.60
CA ALA A 111 -7.05 2.40 -4.83
C ALA A 111 -8.52 2.79 -5.11
N ALA A 112 -9.13 3.50 -4.16
CA ALA A 112 -10.48 4.01 -4.29
C ALA A 112 -10.53 5.48 -3.87
N ILE A 113 -11.26 6.29 -4.65
CA ILE A 113 -11.60 7.68 -4.33
C ILE A 113 -12.98 7.66 -3.70
N TRP A 114 -13.13 8.23 -2.52
CA TRP A 114 -14.36 8.35 -1.76
C TRP A 114 -14.73 9.81 -1.61
N CYS A 115 -15.94 10.18 -2.03
CA CYS A 115 -16.41 11.56 -2.00
C CYS A 115 -17.67 11.71 -1.14
N GLY A 116 -17.80 12.86 -0.51
CA GLY A 116 -18.97 13.21 0.29
C GLY A 116 -19.21 12.24 1.45
N PRO A 117 -20.44 11.76 1.67
CA PRO A 117 -20.80 10.85 2.76
C PRO A 117 -20.02 9.51 2.77
N LEU A 118 -19.40 9.12 1.65
CA LEU A 118 -18.57 7.91 1.59
C LEU A 118 -17.17 8.11 2.19
N ALA A 119 -16.82 9.31 2.60
CA ALA A 119 -15.56 9.66 3.24
C ALA A 119 -15.79 10.22 4.66
N PRO A 120 -16.31 9.41 5.62
CA PRO A 120 -16.61 9.88 6.97
C PRO A 120 -15.37 10.37 7.73
N GLU A 121 -14.18 9.96 7.34
CA GLU A 121 -12.89 10.43 7.88
C GLU A 121 -12.52 11.85 7.42
N GLY A 122 -13.25 12.38 6.45
CA GLY A 122 -12.93 13.63 5.77
C GLY A 122 -11.85 13.47 4.70
N PRO A 123 -11.48 14.57 4.03
CA PRO A 123 -10.46 14.55 2.97
C PRO A 123 -9.10 14.07 3.47
N GLY A 124 -8.41 13.29 2.64
CA GLY A 124 -7.10 12.79 3.02
C GLY A 124 -6.70 11.49 2.31
N ARG A 125 -5.71 10.80 2.88
CA ARG A 125 -5.16 9.56 2.34
C ARG A 125 -5.05 8.49 3.41
N SER A 126 -5.34 7.25 3.00
CA SER A 126 -5.14 6.09 3.87
C SER A 126 -4.55 4.88 3.13
N ALA A 127 -3.93 4.00 3.90
CA ALA A 127 -3.53 2.68 3.46
C ALA A 127 -4.30 1.62 4.25
N LEU A 128 -5.05 0.80 3.54
CA LEU A 128 -5.76 -0.35 4.08
C LEU A 128 -4.95 -1.61 3.77
N VAL A 129 -4.51 -2.29 4.81
CA VAL A 129 -3.69 -3.50 4.69
C VAL A 129 -4.47 -4.69 5.22
N LEU A 130 -4.70 -5.67 4.34
CA LEU A 130 -5.37 -6.91 4.66
C LEU A 130 -4.33 -8.02 4.77
N ARG A 131 -4.29 -8.68 5.93
CA ARG A 131 -3.39 -9.80 6.22
C ARG A 131 -4.21 -11.04 6.58
N PRO A 132 -3.82 -12.25 6.15
CA PRO A 132 -4.40 -13.48 6.68
C PRO A 132 -4.28 -13.50 8.21
N ASP A 133 -5.34 -13.93 8.89
CA ASP A 133 -5.27 -14.13 10.34
C ASP A 133 -4.40 -15.35 10.64
N PRO A 134 -3.31 -15.24 11.42
CA PRO A 134 -2.43 -16.36 11.71
C PRO A 134 -3.09 -17.42 12.62
N HIS A 135 -4.21 -17.09 13.27
CA HIS A 135 -4.90 -17.97 14.23
C HIS A 135 -6.23 -18.52 13.70
N ARG A 136 -6.72 -18.01 12.56
CA ARG A 136 -8.02 -18.37 12.00
C ARG A 136 -7.92 -18.54 10.49
N ASP A 137 -7.93 -19.79 10.04
CA ASP A 137 -7.87 -20.10 8.62
C ASP A 137 -9.04 -19.48 7.85
N GLY A 138 -8.74 -18.83 6.74
CA GLY A 138 -9.73 -18.14 5.91
C GLY A 138 -10.19 -16.77 6.41
N GLU A 139 -9.81 -16.34 7.61
CA GLU A 139 -10.10 -14.99 8.10
C GLU A 139 -8.99 -13.98 7.72
N VAL A 140 -9.39 -12.70 7.62
CA VAL A 140 -8.50 -11.60 7.26
C VAL A 140 -8.55 -10.53 8.33
N ARG A 141 -7.38 -10.12 8.82
CA ARG A 141 -7.22 -8.93 9.67
C ARG A 141 -7.06 -7.69 8.82
N THR A 142 -7.78 -6.67 9.19
CA THR A 142 -7.79 -5.37 8.52
C THR A 142 -7.05 -4.35 9.36
N HIS A 143 -6.11 -3.64 8.73
CA HIS A 143 -5.32 -2.58 9.38
C HIS A 143 -5.41 -1.31 8.56
N LEU A 144 -5.73 -0.19 9.21
CA LEU A 144 -5.87 1.13 8.58
C LEU A 144 -4.77 2.08 9.10
N LEU A 145 -4.05 2.69 8.18
CA LEU A 145 -3.09 3.76 8.44
C LEU A 145 -3.57 5.04 7.78
N VAL A 146 -3.70 6.09 8.55
CA VAL A 146 -4.09 7.44 8.10
C VAL A 146 -3.02 8.43 8.53
N ASP A 147 -2.75 9.45 7.73
CA ASP A 147 -2.00 10.63 8.14
C ASP A 147 -3.01 11.70 8.59
N PRO A 148 -3.14 11.98 9.89
CA PRO A 148 -4.11 12.96 10.39
C PRO A 148 -3.76 14.41 9.96
N ALA A 149 -2.55 14.66 9.49
CA ALA A 149 -2.14 15.96 8.96
C ALA A 149 -2.47 16.14 7.48
N CYS A 150 -2.87 15.09 6.78
CA CYS A 150 -3.22 15.14 5.37
C CYS A 150 -4.71 15.45 5.22
N SER A 151 -5.04 16.70 4.90
CA SER A 151 -6.41 17.17 4.62
C SER A 151 -6.70 17.38 3.14
N ASP A 152 -5.75 17.06 2.26
CA ASP A 152 -5.85 17.17 0.81
C ASP A 152 -5.07 16.02 0.17
N PRO A 153 -5.75 15.03 -0.45
CA PRO A 153 -5.09 13.89 -1.05
C PRO A 153 -4.27 14.22 -2.30
N SER A 154 -4.48 15.41 -2.91
CA SER A 154 -3.69 15.88 -4.05
C SER A 154 -2.35 16.47 -3.63
N SER A 155 -2.20 16.84 -2.37
CA SER A 155 -0.97 17.45 -1.86
C SER A 155 0.25 16.50 -2.00
N PRO A 156 1.45 17.02 -2.24
CA PRO A 156 2.66 16.19 -2.27
C PRO A 156 2.85 15.44 -0.96
N PRO A 157 3.25 14.15 -1.01
CA PRO A 157 3.62 13.42 0.21
C PRO A 157 4.73 14.13 0.98
N ALA A 158 4.62 14.13 2.32
CA ALA A 158 5.65 14.69 3.19
C ALA A 158 7.00 14.00 2.94
N GLN A 159 8.05 14.78 2.83
CA GLN A 159 9.42 14.28 2.68
C GLN A 159 10.17 14.39 4.00
N LEU A 160 11.01 13.40 4.26
CA LEU A 160 11.91 13.39 5.41
C LEU A 160 13.35 13.39 4.91
N GLU A 161 14.22 13.96 5.73
CA GLU A 161 15.67 13.87 5.47
C GLU A 161 16.14 12.43 5.72
N PRO A 162 16.86 11.85 4.76
CA PRO A 162 17.43 10.53 4.92
C PRO A 162 18.66 10.55 5.85
N ILE A 163 19.13 9.35 6.21
CA ILE A 163 20.43 9.21 6.89
C ILE A 163 21.53 9.91 6.08
N ALA A 164 22.47 10.55 6.76
CA ALA A 164 23.54 11.30 6.10
C ALA A 164 24.60 10.39 5.46
N ALA A 165 24.90 9.24 6.10
CA ALA A 165 25.93 8.31 5.64
C ALA A 165 25.49 6.85 5.88
N PRO A 166 26.13 5.89 5.18
CA PRO A 166 25.90 4.46 5.44
C PRO A 166 26.21 4.00 6.87
N SER A 167 27.07 4.72 7.61
CA SER A 167 27.35 4.49 9.02
C SER A 167 26.18 4.78 9.94
N ASP A 168 25.20 5.55 9.47
CA ASP A 168 24.03 5.95 10.24
C ASP A 168 22.86 4.97 10.05
N LEU A 169 23.10 3.85 9.34
CA LEU A 169 22.14 2.78 9.20
C LEU A 169 21.94 2.11 10.57
N GLY A 170 20.70 2.10 11.04
CA GLY A 170 20.32 1.49 12.31
C GLY A 170 20.37 -0.03 12.30
N ALA A 171 20.03 -0.64 13.43
CA ALA A 171 20.02 -2.09 13.61
C ALA A 171 18.98 -2.82 12.75
N TYR A 172 17.95 -2.10 12.29
CA TYR A 172 16.87 -2.66 11.49
C TYR A 172 16.66 -1.89 10.20
N LEU A 173 16.27 -2.63 9.17
CA LEU A 173 15.77 -2.12 7.90
C LEU A 173 14.28 -2.46 7.78
N HIS A 174 13.47 -1.47 7.44
CA HIS A 174 12.03 -1.62 7.29
C HIS A 174 11.62 -1.31 5.84
N GLU A 175 10.83 -2.18 5.26
CA GLU A 175 10.17 -1.96 3.96
C GLU A 175 8.69 -1.67 4.21
N PRO A 176 8.23 -0.44 4.03
CA PRO A 176 6.81 -0.11 4.12
C PRO A 176 5.98 -0.92 3.11
N ASP A 177 4.76 -1.25 3.50
CA ASP A 177 3.79 -1.90 2.61
C ASP A 177 3.52 -1.04 1.38
N GLY A 178 3.24 -1.69 0.27
CA GLY A 178 3.00 -1.01 -0.99
C GLY A 178 1.83 -0.01 -0.94
N ALA A 179 0.77 -0.30 -0.18
CA ALA A 179 -0.34 0.62 0.02
C ALA A 179 0.10 1.88 0.76
N ALA A 180 0.89 1.75 1.84
CA ALA A 180 1.44 2.90 2.56
C ALA A 180 2.39 3.75 1.69
N ILE A 181 3.19 3.11 0.84
CA ILE A 181 4.05 3.81 -0.12
C ILE A 181 3.21 4.59 -1.13
N ARG A 182 2.21 3.96 -1.73
CA ARG A 182 1.34 4.57 -2.74
C ARG A 182 0.47 5.68 -2.17
N ALA A 183 -0.01 5.53 -0.95
CA ALA A 183 -0.72 6.58 -0.22
C ALA A 183 0.18 7.75 0.21
N GLY A 184 1.51 7.65 0.03
CA GLY A 184 2.44 8.70 0.47
C GLY A 184 2.63 8.78 1.98
N LEU A 185 2.35 7.69 2.72
CA LEU A 185 2.36 7.63 4.18
C LEU A 185 3.68 7.16 4.79
N VAL A 186 4.75 7.11 3.98
CA VAL A 186 6.09 6.69 4.46
C VAL A 186 6.61 7.64 5.55
N ALA A 187 6.35 8.94 5.43
CA ALA A 187 6.75 9.92 6.44
C ALA A 187 5.99 9.72 7.77
N GLU A 188 4.72 9.34 7.71
CA GLU A 188 3.92 9.01 8.90
C GLU A 188 4.47 7.78 9.62
N LEU A 189 4.78 6.72 8.86
CA LEU A 189 5.42 5.53 9.42
C LEU A 189 6.76 5.87 10.07
N ALA A 190 7.59 6.66 9.41
CA ALA A 190 8.90 7.07 9.93
C ALA A 190 8.77 7.87 11.22
N ARG A 191 7.86 8.86 11.29
CA ARG A 191 7.61 9.65 12.50
C ARG A 191 7.14 8.78 13.67
N ARG A 192 6.21 7.84 13.43
CA ARG A 192 5.64 6.98 14.48
C ARG A 192 6.58 5.87 14.95
N THR A 193 7.56 5.50 14.14
CA THR A 193 8.58 4.48 14.50
C THR A 193 9.89 5.10 14.96
N GLY A 194 10.11 6.41 14.77
CA GLY A 194 11.41 7.06 15.00
C GLY A 194 12.47 6.65 13.94
N ALA A 195 12.05 6.04 12.84
CA ALA A 195 12.95 5.60 11.77
C ALA A 195 13.20 6.74 10.76
N ALA A 196 14.31 6.65 10.03
CA ALA A 196 14.69 7.59 8.98
C ALA A 196 14.73 6.90 7.60
N PRO A 197 14.46 7.61 6.49
CA PRO A 197 14.68 7.07 5.15
C PRO A 197 16.17 6.74 4.92
N VAL A 198 16.44 5.66 4.21
CA VAL A 198 17.83 5.27 3.89
C VAL A 198 18.45 6.16 2.80
N ALA A 199 17.64 6.72 1.91
CA ALA A 199 18.02 7.69 0.87
C ALA A 199 16.78 8.39 0.32
N ARG A 200 16.95 9.54 -0.37
CA ARG A 200 15.83 10.24 -1.02
C ARG A 200 15.12 9.38 -2.04
N ARG A 201 13.80 9.46 -2.07
CA ARG A 201 12.91 8.73 -3.00
C ARG A 201 13.06 7.20 -2.93
N ILE A 202 13.60 6.68 -1.82
CA ILE A 202 13.67 5.25 -1.56
C ILE A 202 12.82 4.94 -0.33
N ALA A 203 11.78 4.14 -0.51
CA ALA A 203 10.84 3.79 0.54
C ALA A 203 11.37 2.62 1.41
N TYR A 204 12.64 2.69 1.82
CA TYR A 204 13.19 1.92 2.94
C TYR A 204 13.43 2.87 4.10
N LEU A 205 13.09 2.43 5.30
CA LEU A 205 13.35 3.12 6.56
C LEU A 205 14.38 2.33 7.37
N THR A 206 15.12 3.01 8.23
CA THR A 206 16.07 2.38 9.15
C THR A 206 15.94 2.97 10.54
N GLY A 207 16.17 2.16 11.55
CA GLY A 207 16.11 2.54 12.97
C GLY A 207 16.69 1.44 13.86
N ASP A 208 16.74 1.70 15.17
CA ASP A 208 17.34 0.77 16.14
C ASP A 208 16.32 -0.13 16.83
N GLY A 209 15.03 0.05 16.55
CA GLY A 209 13.93 -0.74 17.10
C GLY A 209 13.01 -1.34 16.04
N LEU A 210 12.27 -2.38 16.43
CA LEU A 210 11.15 -2.89 15.64
C LEU A 210 9.95 -1.93 15.75
N PRO A 211 9.09 -1.88 14.73
CA PRO A 211 7.86 -1.10 14.81
C PRO A 211 6.98 -1.62 15.95
N PRO A 212 6.24 -0.74 16.65
CA PRO A 212 5.24 -1.18 17.60
C PRO A 212 4.19 -2.07 16.92
N PRO A 213 3.54 -3.00 17.66
CA PRO A 213 2.62 -3.99 17.08
C PRO A 213 1.55 -3.40 16.17
N VAL A 214 1.01 -2.22 16.48
CA VAL A 214 0.00 -1.52 15.69
C VAL A 214 0.53 -1.07 14.32
N LEU A 215 1.84 -0.89 14.15
CA LEU A 215 2.47 -0.50 12.89
C LEU A 215 3.14 -1.66 12.15
N ALA A 216 3.34 -2.79 12.83
CA ALA A 216 3.97 -3.97 12.24
C ALA A 216 3.27 -4.46 10.94
N PRO A 217 1.93 -4.41 10.80
CA PRO A 217 1.25 -4.81 9.56
C PRO A 217 1.62 -3.95 8.33
N PHE A 218 2.05 -2.71 8.56
CA PHE A 218 2.36 -1.75 7.48
C PHE A 218 3.81 -1.79 7.01
N MET A 219 4.64 -2.67 7.55
CA MET A 219 6.02 -2.79 7.09
C MET A 219 6.61 -4.18 7.37
N ARG A 220 7.51 -4.62 6.51
CA ARG A 220 8.35 -5.78 6.76
C ARG A 220 9.67 -5.33 7.34
N SER A 221 10.13 -5.98 8.40
CA SER A 221 11.37 -5.61 9.10
C SER A 221 12.41 -6.71 9.00
N TRP A 222 13.66 -6.31 8.86
CA TRP A 222 14.83 -7.17 8.91
C TRP A 222 15.85 -6.61 9.87
N ARG A 223 16.59 -7.49 10.52
CA ARG A 223 17.80 -7.13 11.25
C ARG A 223 18.95 -6.92 10.26
N VAL A 224 19.62 -5.80 10.36
CA VAL A 224 20.84 -5.50 9.58
C VAL A 224 22.01 -6.28 10.17
N LYS A 225 22.70 -7.02 9.33
CA LYS A 225 23.92 -7.79 9.72
C LYS A 225 25.19 -7.07 9.29
N GLU A 226 25.21 -6.58 8.07
CA GLU A 226 26.40 -6.00 7.48
C GLU A 226 26.04 -5.15 6.25
N VAL A 227 26.85 -4.15 5.97
CA VAL A 227 26.74 -3.33 4.76
C VAL A 227 27.97 -3.54 3.89
N LEU A 228 27.76 -3.91 2.64
CA LEU A 228 28.81 -4.20 1.67
C LEU A 228 28.70 -3.20 0.49
N PRO A 229 29.82 -2.87 -0.14
CA PRO A 229 29.78 -2.12 -1.39
C PRO A 229 29.11 -2.96 -2.49
N LEU A 230 28.30 -2.32 -3.32
CA LEU A 230 27.73 -2.95 -4.51
C LEU A 230 28.81 -3.08 -5.60
N HIS A 231 29.72 -4.03 -5.37
CA HIS A 231 30.86 -4.29 -6.24
C HIS A 231 31.02 -5.79 -6.48
N LEU A 232 30.88 -6.22 -7.73
CA LEU A 232 30.79 -7.64 -8.11
C LEU A 232 31.94 -8.50 -7.56
N LYS A 233 33.21 -7.99 -7.57
CA LYS A 233 34.36 -8.74 -7.07
C LYS A 233 34.25 -9.01 -5.56
N ALA A 234 33.81 -8.03 -4.77
CA ALA A 234 33.61 -8.18 -3.32
C ALA A 234 32.48 -9.17 -3.03
N LEU A 235 31.36 -9.05 -3.75
CA LEU A 235 30.21 -9.94 -3.59
C LEU A 235 30.53 -11.40 -3.96
N ARG A 236 31.32 -11.63 -5.01
CA ARG A 236 31.81 -12.98 -5.37
C ARG A 236 32.74 -13.56 -4.29
N ALA A 237 33.64 -12.76 -3.73
CA ALA A 237 34.49 -13.18 -2.63
C ALA A 237 33.64 -13.63 -1.44
N ARG A 238 32.69 -12.80 -1.02
CA ARG A 238 31.77 -13.14 0.07
C ARG A 238 31.01 -14.44 -0.17
N VAL A 239 30.39 -14.61 -1.34
CA VAL A 239 29.64 -15.82 -1.68
C VAL A 239 30.50 -17.07 -1.50
N ARG A 240 31.75 -17.01 -1.95
CA ARG A 240 32.72 -18.12 -1.82
C ARG A 240 33.14 -18.34 -0.36
N GLU A 241 33.51 -17.28 0.35
CA GLU A 241 34.05 -17.34 1.73
C GLU A 241 32.99 -17.82 2.72
N ARG A 242 31.74 -17.41 2.52
CA ARG A 242 30.63 -17.80 3.36
C ARG A 242 29.90 -19.07 2.90
N GLY A 243 30.33 -19.68 1.81
CA GLY A 243 29.72 -20.90 1.27
C GLY A 243 28.24 -20.72 0.94
N ILE A 244 27.86 -19.56 0.35
CA ILE A 244 26.47 -19.22 0.07
C ILE A 244 25.99 -20.02 -1.14
N GLY A 245 24.88 -20.75 -0.98
CA GLY A 245 24.17 -21.48 -2.05
C GLY A 245 22.77 -20.96 -2.29
N ARG A 246 22.09 -20.48 -1.26
CA ARG A 246 20.79 -19.85 -1.37
C ARG A 246 20.92 -18.34 -1.16
N LEU A 247 20.54 -17.55 -2.17
CA LEU A 247 20.67 -16.10 -2.13
C LEU A 247 19.35 -15.44 -2.54
N GLU A 248 18.69 -14.84 -1.58
CA GLU A 248 17.55 -13.98 -1.83
C GLU A 248 18.04 -12.55 -2.09
N ILE A 249 17.58 -11.92 -3.17
CA ILE A 249 17.98 -10.56 -3.54
C ILE A 249 16.76 -9.72 -3.74
N ARG A 250 16.64 -8.64 -2.95
CA ARG A 250 15.66 -7.57 -3.12
C ARG A 250 16.37 -6.32 -3.60
N LYS A 251 15.68 -5.45 -4.33
CA LYS A 251 16.25 -4.17 -4.78
C LYS A 251 15.25 -3.04 -4.73
N ARG A 252 15.76 -1.84 -4.45
CA ARG A 252 15.03 -0.59 -4.63
C ARG A 252 16.02 0.56 -4.88
N GLY A 253 15.80 1.31 -5.95
CA GLY A 253 16.59 2.50 -6.27
C GLY A 253 17.99 2.24 -6.86
N VAL A 254 18.29 1.03 -7.29
CA VAL A 254 19.50 0.66 -8.03
C VAL A 254 19.14 -0.03 -9.34
N ASP A 255 19.93 0.22 -10.38
CA ASP A 255 19.77 -0.42 -11.70
C ASP A 255 20.62 -1.70 -11.78
N VAL A 256 20.20 -2.71 -11.03
CA VAL A 256 20.83 -4.04 -11.01
C VAL A 256 19.73 -5.08 -11.07
N SER A 257 19.79 -6.00 -12.03
CA SER A 257 18.88 -7.15 -12.06
C SER A 257 19.25 -8.15 -10.96
N PRO A 258 18.35 -8.52 -10.04
CA PRO A 258 18.61 -9.55 -9.03
C PRO A 258 19.05 -10.89 -9.64
N ASP A 259 18.42 -11.32 -10.72
CA ASP A 259 18.75 -12.59 -11.38
C ASP A 259 20.08 -12.53 -12.09
N ALA A 260 20.39 -11.43 -12.78
CA ALA A 260 21.70 -11.23 -13.40
C ALA A 260 22.83 -11.19 -12.34
N LEU A 261 22.57 -10.53 -11.20
CA LEU A 261 23.54 -10.52 -10.10
C LEU A 261 23.72 -11.91 -9.50
N ARG A 262 22.65 -12.66 -9.26
CA ARG A 262 22.68 -14.03 -8.73
C ARG A 262 23.52 -14.94 -9.64
N LEU A 263 23.30 -14.88 -10.94
CA LEU A 263 24.09 -15.60 -11.93
C LEU A 263 25.57 -15.17 -11.90
N ALA A 264 25.83 -13.87 -11.77
CA ALA A 264 27.19 -13.33 -11.75
C ALA A 264 27.98 -13.73 -10.51
N VAL A 265 27.37 -13.79 -9.32
CA VAL A 265 28.07 -14.15 -8.07
C VAL A 265 28.21 -15.66 -7.87
N ARG A 266 27.45 -16.49 -8.62
CA ARG A 266 27.55 -17.96 -8.69
C ARG A 266 27.46 -18.64 -7.31
N PRO A 267 26.34 -18.55 -6.59
CA PRO A 267 26.16 -19.23 -5.31
C PRO A 267 26.18 -20.75 -5.51
N ARG A 268 26.99 -21.49 -4.74
CA ARG A 268 27.17 -22.95 -4.87
C ARG A 268 27.35 -23.68 -3.55
N GLY A 269 27.20 -22.99 -2.41
CA GLY A 269 27.37 -23.57 -1.08
C GLY A 269 26.08 -24.08 -0.46
N GLN A 270 26.07 -24.24 0.88
CA GLN A 270 24.92 -24.71 1.67
C GLN A 270 24.26 -23.55 2.45
N ALA A 271 25.01 -22.49 2.75
CA ALA A 271 24.52 -21.36 3.52
C ALA A 271 23.49 -20.52 2.74
N GLY A 272 22.61 -19.83 3.48
CA GLY A 272 21.64 -18.88 2.93
C GLY A 272 21.94 -17.47 3.38
N GLU A 273 21.76 -16.50 2.50
CA GLU A 273 21.76 -15.06 2.83
C GLU A 273 20.63 -14.32 2.09
N SER A 274 20.16 -13.24 2.72
CA SER A 274 19.24 -12.29 2.08
C SER A 274 19.95 -10.94 1.93
N TRP A 275 19.92 -10.40 0.72
CA TRP A 275 20.54 -9.14 0.36
C TRP A 275 19.51 -8.12 -0.08
N VAL A 276 19.59 -6.91 0.45
CA VAL A 276 18.83 -5.75 -0.01
C VAL A 276 19.79 -4.80 -0.73
N LEU A 277 19.57 -4.63 -2.03
CA LEU A 277 20.34 -3.72 -2.86
C LEU A 277 19.63 -2.36 -2.89
N THR A 278 20.32 -1.32 -2.42
CA THR A 278 19.74 0.02 -2.37
C THR A 278 20.86 1.09 -2.41
N ARG A 279 20.45 2.34 -2.35
CA ARG A 279 21.36 3.48 -2.13
C ARG A 279 21.25 3.90 -0.68
N LEU A 280 22.36 4.34 -0.09
CA LEU A 280 22.43 4.81 1.29
C LEU A 280 23.02 6.22 1.36
N GLY A 281 22.37 7.06 2.18
CA GLY A 281 22.85 8.42 2.49
C GLY A 281 22.70 9.43 1.35
N GLU A 282 23.11 10.66 1.66
CA GLU A 282 23.09 11.81 0.72
C GLU A 282 24.43 12.53 0.70
N ARG A 283 25.50 11.90 0.28
CA ARG A 283 26.76 12.65 0.08
C ARG A 283 26.71 13.47 -1.23
N ALA A 284 27.37 14.64 -1.21
CA ALA A 284 27.69 15.40 -2.41
C ALA A 284 28.41 14.47 -3.42
N GLY A 285 27.76 14.17 -4.56
CA GLY A 285 28.22 13.19 -5.54
C GLY A 285 27.30 12.00 -5.74
N GLY A 286 26.13 11.95 -5.04
CA GLY A 286 25.10 10.92 -5.16
C GLY A 286 25.31 9.75 -4.19
N ALA A 287 24.17 9.16 -3.77
CA ALA A 287 24.18 7.97 -2.93
C ALA A 287 24.79 6.79 -3.68
N LYS A 288 25.80 6.13 -3.09
CA LYS A 288 26.42 4.95 -3.67
C LYS A 288 25.53 3.72 -3.47
N GLY A 289 25.47 2.86 -4.47
CA GLY A 289 24.84 1.56 -4.34
C GLY A 289 25.50 0.72 -3.23
N ALA A 290 24.68 0.16 -2.37
CA ALA A 290 25.10 -0.72 -1.28
C ALA A 290 24.31 -2.03 -1.30
N VAL A 291 24.88 -3.05 -0.68
CA VAL A 291 24.21 -4.31 -0.37
C VAL A 291 24.11 -4.39 1.15
N ILE A 292 22.89 -4.41 1.66
CA ILE A 292 22.62 -4.65 3.07
C ILE A 292 22.35 -6.15 3.22
N VAL A 293 23.20 -6.84 3.98
CA VAL A 293 22.95 -8.23 4.37
C VAL A 293 21.96 -8.21 5.53
N VAL A 294 20.87 -8.91 5.38
CA VAL A 294 19.75 -8.89 6.34
C VAL A 294 19.33 -10.31 6.73
N GLU A 295 18.72 -10.42 7.90
CA GLU A 295 17.99 -11.60 8.34
C GLU A 295 16.56 -11.20 8.75
N PRO A 296 15.55 -12.09 8.66
CA PRO A 296 14.22 -11.79 9.17
C PRO A 296 14.31 -11.29 10.61
N ALA A 297 13.65 -10.18 10.90
CA ALA A 297 13.45 -9.78 12.29
C ALA A 297 12.38 -10.71 12.87
N GLU A 298 12.70 -11.43 13.94
CA GLU A 298 11.70 -12.19 14.66
C GLU A 298 10.65 -11.20 15.18
N ALA A 299 9.40 -11.38 14.80
CA ALA A 299 8.31 -10.73 15.47
C ALA A 299 8.34 -11.24 16.91
N GLY A 300 8.57 -10.36 17.88
CA GLY A 300 8.41 -10.72 19.29
C GLY A 300 7.01 -11.29 19.49
N PRO A 301 6.80 -12.18 20.47
CA PRO A 301 5.48 -12.74 20.75
C PRO A 301 4.48 -11.58 20.89
N GLU A 302 3.38 -11.67 20.13
CA GLU A 302 2.27 -10.73 20.25
C GLU A 302 1.85 -10.72 21.74
N ARG A 303 2.07 -9.60 22.43
CA ARG A 303 1.40 -9.39 23.70
C ARG A 303 -0.08 -9.28 23.39
N GLU A 304 -0.87 -10.18 23.99
CA GLU A 304 -2.31 -10.01 24.02
C GLU A 304 -2.62 -8.56 24.46
N PRO A 305 -3.56 -7.88 23.79
CA PRO A 305 -3.99 -6.57 24.26
C PRO A 305 -4.49 -6.73 25.69
N ASP A 306 -4.02 -5.88 26.59
CA ASP A 306 -4.54 -5.81 27.96
C ASP A 306 -6.08 -5.78 27.91
N PRO A 307 -6.77 -6.65 28.68
CA PRO A 307 -8.21 -6.62 28.71
C PRO A 307 -8.67 -5.21 29.08
N ALA A 308 -9.61 -4.68 28.29
CA ALA A 308 -10.19 -3.37 28.55
C ALA A 308 -10.61 -3.26 30.02
N PRO A 309 -10.35 -2.15 30.73
CA PRO A 309 -10.76 -1.99 32.09
C PRO A 309 -12.25 -2.26 32.20
N ALA A 310 -12.60 -3.15 33.12
CA ALA A 310 -13.99 -3.52 33.37
C ALA A 310 -14.81 -2.23 33.62
N ALA A 311 -15.88 -2.06 32.85
CA ALA A 311 -16.78 -0.95 33.03
C ALA A 311 -17.28 -0.97 34.48
N ASP A 312 -17.08 0.13 35.18
CA ASP A 312 -17.54 0.37 36.54
C ASP A 312 -19.06 0.20 36.57
N PRO A 313 -19.62 -0.70 37.41
CA PRO A 313 -21.07 -0.84 37.47
C PRO A 313 -21.68 0.47 37.98
N SER A 314 -22.46 1.11 37.11
CA SER A 314 -23.28 2.29 37.46
C SER A 314 -24.06 2.04 38.76
N PRO A 315 -24.05 2.93 39.72
CA PRO A 315 -24.80 2.73 40.94
C PRO A 315 -26.30 2.68 40.64
N ALA A 316 -26.90 1.55 41.05
CA ALA A 316 -28.34 1.38 41.00
C ALA A 316 -29.06 2.53 41.76
N ASP A 317 -29.92 3.21 41.04
CA ASP A 317 -30.79 4.25 41.54
C ASP A 317 -31.76 3.65 42.57
N SER A 318 -31.45 3.83 43.85
CA SER A 318 -32.36 3.55 44.95
C SER A 318 -33.28 4.75 45.12
N ARG A 319 -34.49 4.68 44.53
CA ARG A 319 -35.65 5.43 45.00
C ARG A 319 -36.90 4.56 44.95
N LEU A 320 -37.39 4.33 46.14
CA LEU A 320 -38.74 4.01 46.62
C LEU A 320 -39.87 3.96 45.58
#